data_409e372230b29f02a6fe77d09e973517
#
_entry.id   409e372230b29f02a6fe77d09e973517
#
_cell.length_a   1.000
_cell.length_b   1.000
_cell.length_c   1.000
_cell.angle_alpha   90.00
_cell.angle_beta   90.00
_cell.angle_gamma   90.00
#
_symmetry.space_group_name_H-M   'P 1'
#
loop_
_entity.id
_entity.type
_entity.pdbx_description
1 polymer ?
#
loop_
_entity_poly.entity_id
_entity_poly.type
_entity_poly.pdbx_seq_one_letter_code
_entity_poly.pdbx_strand_id
1 'polypeptide(L)'
;MKIIYTRGNRTETLASLATLRKILQRFVAHRVFYEVSSRSKRGHEFFSAKNVFVVGSIEVTNYEHLKILIFDANNASHSIEILNPQTMRIYDEMPGRGFAVSFISESDNGVETRCYIRDEGEDADHVKAQTALEKITLPQLFEYLEELTAVEASKT
;
A
#
# COMPACT_ATOMS: atom_id res chain seq x y z
N MET A 1 -1.98 3.86 12.42
CA MET A 1 -1.68 2.62 11.65
C MET A 1 -0.25 2.19 11.88
N LYS A 2 -0.05 0.91 12.09
CA LYS A 2 1.25 0.30 12.31
C LYS A 2 1.88 -0.12 10.99
N ILE A 3 3.16 0.17 10.78
CA ILE A 3 3.90 -0.25 9.59
C ILE A 3 4.90 -1.34 9.98
N ILE A 4 4.87 -2.45 9.26
CA ILE A 4 5.77 -3.58 9.47
C ILE A 4 6.60 -3.76 8.19
N TYR A 5 7.92 -3.79 8.33
CA TYR A 5 8.84 -4.10 7.23
C TYR A 5 9.26 -5.55 7.30
N THR A 6 9.26 -6.23 6.16
CA THR A 6 9.83 -7.57 6.09
C THR A 6 11.36 -7.55 6.13
N ARG A 7 11.96 -6.44 5.68
CA ARG A 7 13.39 -6.24 5.77
C ARG A 7 13.79 -5.80 7.18
N GLY A 8 14.52 -6.65 7.90
CA GLY A 8 15.01 -6.35 9.23
C GLY A 8 13.98 -6.45 10.35
N ASN A 9 12.81 -7.02 10.11
CA ASN A 9 11.74 -7.22 11.10
C ASN A 9 11.37 -5.95 11.90
N ARG A 10 11.41 -4.80 11.25
CA ARG A 10 11.09 -3.52 11.88
C ARG A 10 9.59 -3.28 11.93
N THR A 11 9.13 -2.73 13.05
CA THR A 11 7.76 -2.30 13.24
C THR A 11 7.74 -0.84 13.63
N GLU A 12 6.98 -0.03 12.92
CA GLU A 12 6.90 1.41 13.16
C GLU A 12 5.46 1.91 13.08
N THR A 13 5.23 3.09 13.65
CA THR A 13 3.94 3.77 13.56
C THR A 13 4.00 4.81 12.45
N LEU A 14 2.96 4.86 11.62
CA LEU A 14 2.88 5.83 10.53
C LEU A 14 2.84 7.25 11.09
N ALA A 15 3.84 8.05 10.73
CA ALA A 15 3.98 9.41 11.25
C ALA A 15 3.04 10.41 10.56
N SER A 16 2.66 10.20 9.28
CA SER A 16 1.83 11.14 8.54
C SER A 16 1.17 10.55 7.31
N LEU A 17 0.10 11.21 6.84
CA LEU A 17 -0.54 10.89 5.56
C LEU A 17 0.40 11.14 4.38
N ALA A 18 1.29 12.11 4.49
CA ALA A 18 2.26 12.41 3.44
C ALA A 18 3.19 11.23 3.19
N THR A 19 3.63 10.55 4.25
CA THR A 19 4.44 9.33 4.15
C THR A 19 3.68 8.23 3.41
N LEU A 20 2.44 7.99 3.80
CA LEU A 20 1.59 6.98 3.17
C LEU A 20 1.37 7.27 1.68
N ARG A 21 1.11 8.53 1.33
CA ARG A 21 0.96 8.95 -0.07
C ARG A 21 2.23 8.69 -0.88
N LYS A 22 3.40 9.00 -0.34
CA LYS A 22 4.68 8.75 -1.01
C LYS A 22 4.91 7.27 -1.30
N ILE A 23 4.59 6.41 -0.34
CA ILE A 23 4.69 4.96 -0.50
C ILE A 23 3.77 4.49 -1.63
N LEU A 24 2.52 4.90 -1.60
CA LEU A 24 1.51 4.46 -2.56
C LEU A 24 1.70 5.04 -3.95
N GLN A 25 2.26 6.24 -4.08
CA GLN A 25 2.56 6.84 -5.38
C GLN A 25 3.55 6.03 -6.20
N ARG A 26 4.29 5.15 -5.58
CA ARG A 26 5.15 4.21 -6.30
C ARG A 26 4.37 3.35 -7.28
N PHE A 27 3.11 3.06 -6.99
CA PHE A 27 2.26 2.24 -7.86
C PHE A 27 1.64 3.00 -9.03
N VAL A 28 1.63 4.32 -9.02
CA VAL A 28 0.99 5.13 -10.07
C VAL A 28 1.68 4.90 -11.40
N ALA A 29 0.89 4.69 -12.45
CA ALA A 29 1.30 4.29 -13.81
C ALA A 29 1.95 2.89 -13.88
N HIS A 30 1.86 2.12 -12.81
CA HIS A 30 2.31 0.73 -12.79
C HIS A 30 1.14 -0.22 -12.94
N ARG A 31 1.41 -1.35 -13.54
CA ARG A 31 0.49 -2.49 -13.49
C ARG A 31 0.66 -3.16 -12.13
N VAL A 32 -0.44 -3.39 -11.45
CA VAL A 32 -0.44 -4.04 -10.14
C VAL A 32 -1.33 -5.27 -10.15
N PHE A 33 -0.91 -6.28 -9.42
CA PHE A 33 -1.76 -7.40 -9.01
C PHE A 33 -2.30 -7.09 -7.63
N TYR A 34 -3.62 -7.24 -7.43
CA TYR A 34 -4.19 -7.12 -6.10
C TYR A 34 -5.02 -8.34 -5.74
N GLU A 35 -5.05 -8.61 -4.44
CA GLU A 35 -5.88 -9.65 -3.85
C GLU A 35 -6.51 -9.10 -2.58
N VAL A 36 -7.84 -9.16 -2.51
CA VAL A 36 -8.60 -8.83 -1.31
C VAL A 36 -9.17 -10.11 -0.74
N SER A 37 -8.93 -10.37 0.54
CA SER A 37 -9.45 -11.55 1.21
C SER A 37 -10.01 -11.18 2.57
N SER A 38 -11.06 -11.89 2.99
CA SER A 38 -11.65 -11.76 4.33
C SER A 38 -11.65 -13.11 5.02
N ARG A 39 -11.22 -13.12 6.28
CA ARG A 39 -11.10 -14.32 7.10
C ARG A 39 -11.74 -14.12 8.45
N SER A 40 -12.39 -15.18 8.97
CA SER A 40 -12.86 -15.21 10.34
C SER A 40 -11.71 -15.38 11.33
N LYS A 41 -11.96 -15.15 12.63
CA LYS A 41 -10.99 -15.42 13.71
C LYS A 41 -10.44 -16.85 13.70
N ARG A 42 -11.24 -17.81 13.21
CA ARG A 42 -10.85 -19.22 13.10
C ARG A 42 -10.02 -19.52 11.85
N GLY A 43 -9.69 -18.50 11.04
CA GLY A 43 -8.91 -18.63 9.82
C GLY A 43 -9.71 -19.13 8.61
N HIS A 44 -11.04 -19.22 8.70
CA HIS A 44 -11.88 -19.59 7.57
C HIS A 44 -11.99 -18.42 6.60
N GLU A 45 -11.46 -18.58 5.39
CA GLU A 45 -11.63 -17.62 4.30
C GLU A 45 -13.05 -17.74 3.73
N PHE A 46 -13.77 -16.62 3.65
CA PHE A 46 -15.11 -16.60 3.10
C PHE A 46 -15.27 -15.61 1.94
N PHE A 47 -14.25 -14.86 1.62
CA PHE A 47 -14.23 -13.98 0.47
C PHE A 47 -12.80 -13.86 -0.05
N SER A 48 -12.65 -13.93 -1.37
CA SER A 48 -11.39 -13.64 -2.04
C SER A 48 -11.68 -13.11 -3.43
N ALA A 49 -11.01 -12.02 -3.81
CA ALA A 49 -11.06 -11.42 -5.13
C ALA A 49 -9.66 -11.04 -5.58
N LYS A 50 -9.36 -11.33 -6.84
CA LYS A 50 -8.05 -11.04 -7.47
C LYS A 50 -8.26 -10.34 -8.78
N ASN A 51 -7.38 -9.40 -9.10
CA ASN A 51 -7.38 -8.75 -10.41
C ASN A 51 -6.03 -8.10 -10.71
N VAL A 52 -5.87 -7.68 -11.95
CA VAL A 52 -4.70 -6.91 -12.42
C VAL A 52 -5.23 -5.66 -13.10
N PHE A 53 -4.66 -4.51 -12.78
CA PHE A 53 -5.01 -3.25 -13.42
C PHE A 53 -3.83 -2.27 -13.38
N VAL A 54 -3.94 -1.16 -14.13
CA VAL A 54 -2.96 -0.08 -14.11
C VAL A 54 -3.45 1.02 -13.19
N VAL A 55 -2.62 1.43 -12.24
CA VAL A 55 -2.99 2.49 -11.29
C VAL A 55 -2.93 3.85 -11.97
N GLY A 56 -4.04 4.56 -11.98
CA GLY A 56 -4.14 5.91 -12.52
C GLY A 56 -3.86 6.99 -11.49
N SER A 57 -4.48 6.86 -10.32
CA SER A 57 -4.33 7.82 -9.22
C SER A 57 -4.60 7.18 -7.88
N ILE A 58 -4.18 7.88 -6.83
CA ILE A 58 -4.35 7.45 -5.44
C ILE A 58 -4.89 8.62 -4.65
N GLU A 59 -5.88 8.35 -3.82
CA GLU A 59 -6.44 9.32 -2.88
C GLU A 59 -6.33 8.77 -1.46
N VAL A 60 -5.78 9.58 -0.55
CA VAL A 60 -5.67 9.24 0.87
C VAL A 60 -6.32 10.34 1.68
N THR A 61 -7.33 10.00 2.43
CA THR A 61 -8.05 10.92 3.30
C THR A 61 -8.15 10.38 4.73
N ASN A 62 -8.28 11.28 5.70
CA ASN A 62 -8.41 10.93 7.10
C ASN A 62 -9.34 11.94 7.81
N TYR A 63 -10.63 11.90 7.47
CA TYR A 63 -11.62 12.73 8.14
C TYR A 63 -12.09 12.10 9.45
N GLU A 64 -12.86 11.03 9.37
CA GLU A 64 -13.27 10.22 10.52
C GLU A 64 -12.40 8.97 10.64
N HIS A 65 -12.09 8.37 9.50
CA HIS A 65 -11.26 7.17 9.37
C HIS A 65 -10.27 7.33 8.23
N LEU A 66 -9.15 6.67 8.34
CA LEU A 66 -8.20 6.57 7.25
C LEU A 66 -8.86 5.81 6.08
N LYS A 67 -8.86 6.42 4.92
CA LYS A 67 -9.42 5.85 3.70
C LYS A 67 -8.42 5.99 2.56
N ILE A 68 -8.17 4.89 1.88
CA ILE A 68 -7.29 4.84 0.72
C ILE A 68 -8.11 4.40 -0.47
N LEU A 69 -8.04 5.16 -1.56
CA LEU A 69 -8.64 4.82 -2.83
C LEU A 69 -7.54 4.70 -3.88
N ILE A 70 -7.56 3.60 -4.61
CA ILE A 70 -6.62 3.33 -5.70
C ILE A 70 -7.45 3.14 -6.96
N PHE A 71 -7.34 4.09 -7.90
CA PHE A 71 -8.18 4.15 -9.09
C PHE A 71 -7.52 3.47 -10.26
N ASP A 72 -8.33 2.74 -11.03
CA ASP A 72 -7.92 2.13 -12.30
C ASP A 72 -7.79 3.21 -13.38
N ALA A 73 -6.64 3.28 -14.03
CA ALA A 73 -6.36 4.24 -15.09
C ALA A 73 -7.26 4.05 -16.33
N ASN A 74 -7.72 2.82 -16.57
CA ASN A 74 -8.51 2.46 -17.76
C ASN A 74 -10.01 2.39 -17.49
N ASN A 75 -10.43 2.48 -16.22
CA ASN A 75 -11.82 2.39 -15.83
C ASN A 75 -12.11 3.28 -14.64
N ALA A 76 -12.66 4.47 -14.89
CA ALA A 76 -12.94 5.47 -13.87
C ALA A 76 -13.93 5.01 -12.79
N SER A 77 -14.74 3.98 -13.07
CA SER A 77 -15.69 3.42 -12.12
C SER A 77 -15.11 2.27 -11.27
N HIS A 78 -13.88 1.84 -11.55
CA HIS A 78 -13.20 0.79 -10.80
C HIS A 78 -12.15 1.38 -9.87
N SER A 79 -12.25 1.05 -8.59
CA SER A 79 -11.27 1.43 -7.59
C SER A 79 -11.16 0.36 -6.50
N ILE A 80 -10.00 0.32 -5.87
CA ILE A 80 -9.82 -0.42 -4.62
C ILE A 80 -10.04 0.57 -3.48
N GLU A 81 -10.92 0.23 -2.56
CA GLU A 81 -11.17 1.01 -1.34
C GLU A 81 -10.63 0.26 -0.13
N ILE A 82 -9.76 0.92 0.63
CA ILE A 82 -9.20 0.39 1.86
C ILE A 82 -9.64 1.30 3.00
N LEU A 83 -10.48 0.78 3.88
CA LEU A 83 -11.07 1.53 4.99
C LEU A 83 -10.38 1.20 6.30
N ASN A 84 -9.94 2.23 7.00
CA ASN A 84 -9.39 2.18 8.34
C ASN A 84 -8.41 1.02 8.56
N PRO A 85 -7.36 0.89 7.74
CA PRO A 85 -6.37 -0.16 7.93
C PRO A 85 -5.63 0.06 9.25
N GLN A 86 -5.43 -1.02 9.98
CA GLN A 86 -4.73 -1.00 11.28
C GLN A 86 -3.26 -1.30 11.11
N THR A 87 -2.92 -2.08 10.10
CA THR A 87 -1.55 -2.48 9.80
C THR A 87 -1.28 -2.40 8.32
N MET A 88 -0.11 -1.87 7.97
CA MET A 88 0.45 -1.92 6.64
C MET A 88 1.75 -2.72 6.68
N ARG A 89 1.85 -3.77 5.89
CA ARG A 89 3.07 -4.54 5.75
C ARG A 89 3.73 -4.19 4.42
N ILE A 90 5.01 -3.86 4.47
CA ILE A 90 5.81 -3.56 3.28
C ILE A 90 6.74 -4.76 3.04
N TYR A 91 6.65 -5.34 1.84
CA TYR A 91 7.48 -6.45 1.42
C TYR A 91 8.66 -5.94 0.61
N ASP A 92 9.84 -6.41 0.97
CA ASP A 92 11.05 -6.08 0.23
C ASP A 92 11.01 -6.70 -1.17
N GLU A 93 11.65 -6.03 -2.13
CA GLU A 93 11.77 -6.54 -3.49
C GLU A 93 12.74 -7.72 -3.50
N MET A 94 12.21 -8.89 -3.83
CA MET A 94 13.01 -10.10 -3.99
C MET A 94 13.26 -10.36 -5.49
N PRO A 95 14.37 -11.01 -5.87
CA PRO A 95 14.61 -11.37 -7.26
C PRO A 95 13.41 -12.08 -7.88
N GLY A 96 12.88 -11.54 -8.99
CA GLY A 96 11.70 -12.06 -9.67
C GLY A 96 10.35 -11.68 -9.05
N ARG A 97 10.34 -10.87 -7.99
CA ARG A 97 9.11 -10.35 -7.36
C ARG A 97 9.22 -8.85 -7.20
N GLY A 98 8.16 -8.14 -7.56
CA GLY A 98 8.10 -6.70 -7.40
C GLY A 98 7.86 -6.26 -5.95
N PHE A 99 7.91 -4.96 -5.75
CA PHE A 99 7.52 -4.30 -4.50
C PHE A 99 6.06 -4.60 -4.19
N ALA A 100 5.76 -4.88 -2.94
CA ALA A 100 4.40 -5.17 -2.51
C ALA A 100 4.07 -4.56 -1.16
N VAL A 101 2.80 -4.25 -0.96
CA VAL A 101 2.26 -3.84 0.33
C VAL A 101 1.00 -4.64 0.64
N SER A 102 0.70 -4.79 1.92
CA SER A 102 -0.51 -5.44 2.38
C SER A 102 -1.14 -4.59 3.47
N PHE A 103 -2.43 -4.29 3.33
CA PHE A 103 -3.19 -3.58 4.34
C PHE A 103 -4.09 -4.56 5.08
N ILE A 104 -4.08 -4.49 6.39
CA ILE A 104 -4.86 -5.39 7.24
C ILE A 104 -5.80 -4.55 8.09
N SER A 105 -7.09 -4.85 8.00
CA SER A 105 -8.15 -4.25 8.80
C SER A 105 -8.88 -5.36 9.57
N GLU A 106 -9.25 -5.10 10.81
CA GLU A 106 -10.03 -6.02 11.61
C GLU A 106 -11.31 -5.34 12.07
N SER A 107 -12.46 -5.99 11.82
CA SER A 107 -13.75 -5.50 12.30
C SER A 107 -13.97 -5.85 13.78
N ASP A 108 -14.97 -5.21 14.41
CA ASP A 108 -15.36 -5.49 15.79
C ASP A 108 -15.79 -6.95 16.00
N ASN A 109 -16.24 -7.60 14.93
CA ASN A 109 -16.65 -9.02 14.94
C ASN A 109 -15.45 -9.97 14.78
N GLY A 110 -14.23 -9.44 14.68
CA GLY A 110 -13.03 -10.24 14.49
C GLY A 110 -12.82 -10.76 13.08
N VAL A 111 -13.49 -10.18 12.10
CA VAL A 111 -13.24 -10.47 10.69
C VAL A 111 -12.04 -9.67 10.23
N GLU A 112 -11.01 -10.37 9.77
CA GLU A 112 -9.82 -9.74 9.17
C GLU A 112 -10.01 -9.59 7.67
N THR A 113 -9.83 -8.38 7.16
CA THR A 113 -9.78 -8.10 5.73
C THR A 113 -8.35 -7.71 5.37
N ARG A 114 -7.82 -8.37 4.37
CA ARG A 114 -6.47 -8.10 3.87
C ARG A 114 -6.53 -7.69 2.42
N CYS A 115 -5.86 -6.58 2.09
CA CYS A 115 -5.67 -6.12 0.72
C CYS A 115 -4.18 -6.17 0.40
N TYR A 116 -3.79 -7.07 -0.49
CA TYR A 116 -2.42 -7.23 -0.96
C TYR A 116 -2.28 -6.61 -2.34
N ILE A 117 -1.24 -5.79 -2.54
CA ILE A 117 -0.97 -5.11 -3.81
C ILE A 117 0.49 -5.32 -4.16
N ARG A 118 0.75 -5.91 -5.33
CA ARG A 118 2.10 -6.16 -5.82
C ARG A 118 2.35 -5.39 -7.10
N ASP A 119 3.50 -4.73 -7.18
CA ASP A 119 3.97 -4.02 -8.36
C ASP A 119 4.40 -5.03 -9.43
N GLU A 120 3.79 -4.96 -10.61
CA GLU A 120 4.12 -5.79 -11.77
C GLU A 120 4.97 -5.03 -12.81
N GLY A 121 5.30 -3.77 -12.54
CA GLY A 121 6.14 -2.94 -13.40
C GLY A 121 5.41 -1.78 -14.04
N GLU A 122 6.18 -0.90 -14.67
CA GLU A 122 5.65 0.29 -15.34
C GLU A 122 4.80 -0.10 -16.56
N ASP A 123 3.70 0.63 -16.74
CA ASP A 123 2.92 0.58 -17.96
C ASP A 123 3.40 1.71 -18.89
N ALA A 124 3.99 1.36 -20.04
CA ALA A 124 4.62 2.32 -20.95
C ALA A 124 3.65 3.37 -21.49
N ASP A 125 2.37 3.01 -21.69
CA ASP A 125 1.38 3.94 -22.21
C ASP A 125 0.95 4.99 -21.20
N HIS A 126 1.04 4.69 -19.91
CA HIS A 126 0.65 5.59 -18.81
C HIS A 126 1.82 6.40 -18.27
N VAL A 127 3.06 5.94 -18.38
CA VAL A 127 4.26 6.66 -17.93
C VAL A 127 4.40 8.00 -18.66
N LYS A 128 4.08 8.05 -19.95
CA LYS A 128 4.15 9.28 -20.75
C LYS A 128 3.19 10.37 -20.29
N ALA A 129 2.06 9.99 -19.71
CA ALA A 129 1.05 10.92 -19.22
C ALA A 129 1.38 11.49 -17.81
N GLN A 130 2.38 10.94 -17.15
CA GLN A 130 2.69 11.27 -15.76
C GLN A 130 4.14 11.71 -15.53
N THR A 131 4.78 12.27 -16.53
CA THR A 131 6.17 12.74 -16.46
C THR A 131 6.46 13.81 -15.40
N ALA A 132 5.42 14.36 -14.78
CA ALA A 132 5.53 15.39 -13.73
C ALA A 132 5.46 14.84 -12.29
N LEU A 133 5.19 13.55 -12.09
CA LEU A 133 5.13 12.97 -10.75
C LEU A 133 6.48 12.36 -10.36
N GLU A 134 7.11 12.95 -9.34
CA GLU A 134 8.30 12.37 -8.75
C GLU A 134 7.95 11.03 -8.10
N LYS A 135 8.53 9.96 -8.63
CA LYS A 135 8.41 8.64 -8.05
C LYS A 135 9.58 8.36 -7.13
N ILE A 136 9.26 7.96 -5.92
CA ILE A 136 10.27 7.50 -4.99
C ILE A 136 10.76 6.10 -5.41
N THR A 137 12.07 5.89 -5.47
CA THR A 137 12.65 4.57 -5.70
C THR A 137 12.61 3.73 -4.42
N LEU A 138 12.75 2.40 -4.53
CA LEU A 138 12.81 1.54 -3.33
C LEU A 138 13.94 1.94 -2.38
N PRO A 139 15.20 2.16 -2.84
CA PRO A 139 16.24 2.65 -1.95
C PRO A 139 15.88 3.96 -1.26
N GLN A 140 15.29 4.92 -1.99
CA GLN A 140 14.84 6.19 -1.40
C GLN A 140 13.72 5.99 -0.38
N LEU A 141 12.79 5.08 -0.65
CA LEU A 141 11.72 4.75 0.30
C LEU A 141 12.29 4.22 1.61
N PHE A 142 13.19 3.23 1.54
CA PHE A 142 13.80 2.66 2.74
C PHE A 142 14.65 3.67 3.49
N GLU A 143 15.41 4.50 2.78
CA GLU A 143 16.18 5.59 3.38
C GLU A 143 15.28 6.58 4.11
N TYR A 144 14.17 6.99 3.49
CA TYR A 144 13.19 7.89 4.10
C TYR A 144 12.57 7.31 5.37
N LEU A 145 12.24 6.03 5.34
CA LEU A 145 11.68 5.33 6.49
C LEU A 145 12.70 5.18 7.63
N GLU A 146 13.97 4.97 7.30
CA GLU A 146 15.06 4.94 8.29
C GLU A 146 15.27 6.30 8.93
N GLU A 147 15.19 7.39 8.18
CA GLU A 147 15.26 8.76 8.71
C GLU A 147 14.12 9.06 9.67
N LEU A 148 12.89 8.65 9.37
CA LEU A 148 11.76 8.80 10.27
C LEU A 148 11.99 8.08 11.60
N THR A 149 12.51 6.87 11.55
CA THR A 149 12.85 6.08 12.73
C THR A 149 13.90 6.79 13.59
N ALA A 150 14.95 7.32 12.97
CA ALA A 150 16.00 8.06 13.65
C ALA A 150 15.46 9.31 14.35
N VAL A 151 14.55 10.05 13.72
CA VAL A 151 13.89 11.22 14.29
C VAL A 151 13.03 10.84 15.51
N GLU A 152 12.25 9.77 15.41
CA GLU A 152 11.43 9.28 16.54
C GLU A 152 12.30 8.80 17.69
N ALA A 153 13.39 8.07 17.43
CA ALA A 153 14.33 7.63 18.45
C ALA A 153 15.02 8.81 19.16
N SER A 154 15.27 9.92 18.46
CA SER A 154 15.90 11.10 19.04
C SER A 154 14.96 11.92 19.94
N LYS A 155 13.63 11.71 19.83
CA LYS A 155 12.61 12.38 20.66
C LYS A 155 12.33 11.66 21.98
N THR A 156 12.82 10.47 22.13
CA THR A 156 12.73 9.71 23.40
C THR A 156 13.99 9.86 24.21
#